data_2ae20ed911e3df67d6c05429fe48cc27
#
_entry.id   2ae20ed911e3df67d6c05429fe48cc27
#
_cell.length_a   1.000
_cell.length_b   1.000
_cell.length_c   1.000
_cell.angle_alpha   90.00
_cell.angle_beta   90.00
_cell.angle_gamma   90.00
#
_symmetry.space_group_name_H-M   'P 1'
#
loop_
_entity.id
_entity.type
_entity.pdbx_description
1 polymer ?
#
loop_
_entity_poly.entity_id
_entity_poly.type
_entity_poly.pdbx_seq_one_letter_code
_entity_poly.pdbx_strand_id
1 'polypeptide(L)'
;MFRYKKSVPLSYNRQGYVYFQSLLYKELPSRERQKIEQICKDAAGQYWRAVLEFVTTSANATYIETHYHLSKATLYRYVQRYYMIFPRKL
;
A
#
# COMPACT_ATOMS: atom_id res chain seq x y z
N MET A 1 5.52 3.21 12.52
CA MET A 1 6.85 3.69 12.14
C MET A 1 7.26 3.12 10.79
N PHE A 2 7.84 3.97 9.95
CA PHE A 2 8.29 3.53 8.63
C PHE A 2 9.51 2.61 8.74
N ARG A 3 9.48 1.50 7.99
CA ARG A 3 10.62 0.58 7.88
C ARG A 3 10.99 0.39 6.41
N TYR A 4 12.28 0.54 6.13
CA TYR A 4 12.79 0.31 4.77
C TYR A 4 12.55 -1.15 4.35
N LYS A 5 12.01 -1.34 3.15
CA LYS A 5 11.74 -2.67 2.59
C LYS A 5 12.85 -3.06 1.62
N LYS A 6 13.72 -3.97 2.05
CA LYS A 6 14.86 -4.40 1.23
C LYS A 6 14.45 -5.04 -0.08
N SER A 7 13.29 -5.69 -0.12
CA SER A 7 12.79 -6.36 -1.33
C SER A 7 12.23 -5.41 -2.37
N VAL A 8 12.05 -4.12 -2.03
CA VAL A 8 11.53 -3.11 -2.94
C VAL A 8 12.72 -2.30 -3.46
N PRO A 9 12.97 -2.29 -4.79
CA PRO A 9 14.13 -1.58 -5.35
C PRO A 9 13.89 -0.05 -5.47
N LEU A 10 13.62 0.58 -4.34
CA LEU A 10 13.42 2.02 -4.22
C LEU A 10 14.27 2.54 -3.09
N SER A 11 14.68 3.81 -3.18
CA SER A 11 15.45 4.46 -2.12
C SER A 11 14.64 4.56 -0.83
N TYR A 12 15.35 4.75 0.27
CA TYR A 12 14.73 4.98 1.58
C TYR A 12 13.73 6.14 1.52
N ASN A 13 14.15 7.27 0.95
CA ASN A 13 13.30 8.46 0.89
C ASN A 13 12.06 8.22 0.04
N ARG A 14 12.21 7.52 -1.07
CA ARG A 14 11.08 7.22 -1.95
C ARG A 14 10.08 6.29 -1.27
N GLN A 15 10.58 5.27 -0.60
CA GLN A 15 9.69 4.38 0.17
C GLN A 15 8.99 5.13 1.29
N GLY A 16 9.71 6.03 1.97
CA GLY A 16 9.12 6.87 3.01
C GLY A 16 7.99 7.74 2.49
N TYR A 17 8.18 8.34 1.30
CA TYR A 17 7.13 9.14 0.67
C TYR A 17 5.86 8.31 0.46
N VAL A 18 5.99 7.12 -0.15
CA VAL A 18 4.83 6.26 -0.39
C VAL A 18 4.16 5.86 0.92
N TYR A 19 4.96 5.49 1.92
CA TYR A 19 4.45 5.07 3.23
C TYR A 19 3.64 6.18 3.90
N PHE A 20 4.21 7.38 3.98
CA PHE A 20 3.55 8.47 4.70
C PHE A 20 2.36 9.04 3.92
N GLN A 21 2.42 9.09 2.60
CA GLN A 21 1.26 9.50 1.81
C GLN A 21 0.11 8.51 2.00
N SER A 22 0.41 7.22 2.05
CA SER A 22 -0.61 6.20 2.26
C SER A 22 -1.27 6.33 3.64
N LEU A 23 -0.49 6.61 4.68
CA LEU A 23 -1.03 6.80 6.03
C LEU A 23 -1.93 8.04 6.13
N LEU A 24 -1.69 9.03 5.29
CA LEU A 24 -2.50 10.25 5.27
C LEU A 24 -3.79 10.11 4.46
N TYR A 25 -4.08 8.92 3.95
CA TYR A 25 -5.20 8.65 3.04
C TYR A 25 -6.51 9.34 3.48
N LYS A 26 -6.90 9.18 4.75
CA LYS A 26 -8.17 9.73 5.23
C LYS A 26 -8.20 11.26 5.24
N GLU A 27 -7.03 11.90 5.27
CA GLU A 27 -6.91 13.35 5.30
C GLU A 27 -6.77 13.96 3.91
N LEU A 28 -6.59 13.12 2.89
CA LEU A 28 -6.38 13.59 1.53
C LEU A 28 -7.71 14.01 0.88
N PRO A 29 -7.67 14.97 -0.06
CA PRO A 29 -8.84 15.29 -0.86
C PRO A 29 -9.35 14.07 -1.63
N SER A 30 -10.65 14.07 -1.97
CA SER A 30 -11.28 12.95 -2.68
C SER A 30 -10.50 12.53 -3.92
N ARG A 31 -9.99 13.48 -4.68
CA ARG A 31 -9.25 13.19 -5.91
C ARG A 31 -8.01 12.35 -5.63
N GLU A 32 -7.28 12.69 -4.57
CA GLU A 32 -6.06 11.96 -4.23
C GLU A 32 -6.36 10.61 -3.59
N ARG A 33 -7.45 10.54 -2.80
CA ARG A 33 -7.90 9.25 -2.26
C ARG A 33 -8.24 8.28 -3.39
N GLN A 34 -8.94 8.78 -4.43
CA GLN A 34 -9.28 7.96 -5.58
C GLN A 34 -8.04 7.47 -6.32
N LYS A 35 -7.00 8.29 -6.39
CA LYS A 35 -5.74 7.88 -7.00
C LYS A 35 -5.11 6.72 -6.22
N ILE A 36 -5.09 6.80 -4.90
CA ILE A 36 -4.55 5.73 -4.07
C ILE A 36 -5.36 4.45 -4.26
N GLU A 37 -6.69 4.56 -4.29
CA GLU A 37 -7.55 3.39 -4.54
C GLU A 37 -7.25 2.76 -5.90
N GLN A 38 -7.04 3.59 -6.92
CA GLN A 38 -6.73 3.09 -8.25
C GLN A 38 -5.37 2.38 -8.27
N ILE A 39 -4.38 2.92 -7.55
CA ILE A 39 -3.08 2.27 -7.44
C ILE A 39 -3.23 0.88 -6.81
N CYS A 40 -4.05 0.78 -5.77
CA CYS A 40 -4.34 -0.50 -5.13
C CYS A 40 -4.99 -1.49 -6.10
N LYS A 41 -5.94 -1.01 -6.90
CA LYS A 41 -6.61 -1.85 -7.90
C LYS A 41 -5.61 -2.34 -8.97
N ASP A 42 -4.71 -1.46 -9.39
CA ASP A 42 -3.70 -1.81 -10.38
C ASP A 42 -2.68 -2.80 -9.79
N ALA A 43 -2.41 -2.71 -8.51
CA ALA A 43 -1.43 -3.58 -7.85
C ALA A 43 -2.00 -4.95 -7.50
N ALA A 44 -3.26 -5.03 -7.12
CA ALA A 44 -3.81 -6.24 -6.48
C ALA A 44 -5.13 -6.74 -7.09
N GLY A 45 -5.68 -6.07 -8.10
CA GLY A 45 -6.91 -6.51 -8.73
C GLY A 45 -8.05 -6.66 -7.73
N GLN A 46 -8.66 -7.84 -7.69
CA GLN A 46 -9.80 -8.09 -6.80
C GLN A 46 -9.47 -7.98 -5.32
N TYR A 47 -8.19 -8.05 -4.95
CA TYR A 47 -7.74 -7.92 -3.55
C TYR A 47 -7.32 -6.51 -3.19
N TRP A 48 -7.71 -5.51 -3.98
CA TRP A 48 -7.28 -4.13 -3.77
C TRP A 48 -7.66 -3.57 -2.40
N ARG A 49 -8.78 -4.00 -1.84
CA ARG A 49 -9.22 -3.52 -0.52
C ARG A 49 -8.30 -4.01 0.60
N ALA A 50 -7.76 -5.22 0.46
CA ALA A 50 -6.79 -5.74 1.43
C ALA A 50 -5.53 -4.89 1.44
N VAL A 51 -5.02 -4.53 0.26
CA VAL A 51 -3.85 -3.68 0.13
C VAL A 51 -4.16 -2.28 0.66
N LEU A 52 -5.33 -1.73 0.30
CA LEU A 52 -5.72 -0.40 0.78
C LEU A 52 -5.73 -0.35 2.31
N GLU A 53 -6.36 -1.32 2.95
CA GLU A 53 -6.40 -1.35 4.41
C GLU A 53 -4.99 -1.47 4.99
N PHE A 54 -4.16 -2.34 4.42
CA PHE A 54 -2.82 -2.57 4.92
C PHE A 54 -1.94 -1.32 4.83
N VAL A 55 -1.98 -0.60 3.70
CA VAL A 55 -1.09 0.56 3.49
C VAL A 55 -1.60 1.85 4.12
N THR A 56 -2.90 1.95 4.38
CA THR A 56 -3.49 3.19 4.91
C THR A 56 -3.78 3.15 6.41
N THR A 57 -3.60 1.98 7.06
CA THR A 57 -3.85 1.85 8.49
C THR A 57 -2.65 1.17 9.15
N SER A 58 -2.77 0.92 10.45
CA SER A 58 -1.74 0.20 11.20
C SER A 58 -2.06 -1.29 11.32
N ALA A 59 -2.95 -1.81 10.47
CA ALA A 59 -3.30 -3.24 10.50
C ALA A 59 -2.07 -4.09 10.19
N ASN A 60 -1.90 -5.18 10.95
CA ASN A 60 -0.77 -6.08 10.69
C ASN A 60 -1.14 -7.12 9.62
N ALA A 61 -0.11 -7.76 9.07
CA ALA A 61 -0.30 -8.72 7.98
C ALA A 61 -1.16 -9.92 8.39
N THR A 62 -1.07 -10.35 9.65
CA THR A 62 -1.86 -11.47 10.16
C THR A 62 -3.36 -11.15 10.12
N TYR A 63 -3.73 -9.93 10.54
CA TYR A 63 -5.11 -9.50 10.47
C TYR A 63 -5.61 -9.50 9.04
N ILE A 64 -4.82 -8.94 8.11
CA ILE A 64 -5.20 -8.87 6.69
C ILE A 64 -5.36 -10.28 6.11
N GLU A 65 -4.44 -11.18 6.43
CA GLU A 65 -4.49 -12.56 5.97
C GLU A 65 -5.79 -13.24 6.39
N THR A 66 -6.15 -13.10 7.66
CA THR A 66 -7.33 -13.72 8.21
C THR A 66 -8.62 -13.10 7.67
N HIS A 67 -8.66 -11.78 7.64
CA HIS A 67 -9.87 -11.05 7.25
C HIS A 67 -10.20 -11.19 5.76
N TYR A 68 -9.17 -11.18 4.91
CA TYR A 68 -9.37 -11.22 3.46
C TYR A 68 -9.06 -12.58 2.84
N HIS A 69 -8.69 -13.58 3.65
CA HIS A 69 -8.33 -14.92 3.16
C HIS A 69 -7.21 -14.85 2.11
N LEU A 70 -6.17 -14.09 2.44
CA LEU A 70 -5.06 -13.79 1.53
C LEU A 70 -3.75 -14.09 2.23
N SER A 71 -2.91 -14.96 1.65
CA SER A 71 -1.64 -15.31 2.28
C SER A 71 -0.73 -14.10 2.42
N LYS A 72 0.11 -14.10 3.47
CA LYS A 72 1.06 -13.01 3.68
C LYS A 72 2.01 -12.83 2.50
N ALA A 73 2.46 -13.94 1.91
CA ALA A 73 3.35 -13.87 0.75
C ALA A 73 2.70 -13.12 -0.42
N THR A 74 1.43 -13.42 -0.68
CA THR A 74 0.69 -12.74 -1.75
C THR A 74 0.46 -11.28 -1.40
N LEU A 75 0.10 -10.99 -0.14
CA LEU A 75 -0.07 -9.62 0.32
C LEU A 75 1.20 -8.80 0.11
N TYR A 76 2.34 -9.32 0.55
CA TYR A 76 3.62 -8.60 0.42
C TYR A 76 4.00 -8.38 -1.04
N ARG A 77 3.67 -9.32 -1.93
CA ARG A 77 3.91 -9.17 -3.37
C ARG A 77 3.08 -8.02 -3.93
N TYR A 78 1.81 -7.92 -3.52
CA TYR A 78 0.94 -6.81 -3.93
C TYR A 78 1.43 -5.48 -3.37
N VAL A 79 1.91 -5.48 -2.12
CA VAL A 79 2.44 -4.26 -1.49
C VAL A 79 3.70 -3.78 -2.21
N GLN A 80 4.60 -4.70 -2.59
CA GLN A 80 5.76 -4.36 -3.41
C GLN A 80 5.32 -3.67 -4.71
N ARG A 81 4.34 -4.27 -5.38
CA ARG A 81 3.83 -3.71 -6.62
C ARG A 81 3.23 -2.32 -6.41
N TYR A 82 2.46 -2.16 -5.33
CA TYR A 82 1.90 -0.87 -4.95
C TYR A 82 2.99 0.20 -4.82
N TYR A 83 4.07 -0.11 -4.12
CA TYR A 83 5.19 0.81 -3.95
C TYR A 83 5.86 1.14 -5.30
N MET A 84 6.01 0.14 -6.17
CA MET A 84 6.68 0.32 -7.45
C MET A 84 5.88 1.18 -8.42
N ILE A 85 4.55 1.06 -8.42
CA ILE A 85 3.70 1.81 -9.35
C ILE A 85 3.15 3.10 -8.77
N PHE A 86 3.42 3.38 -7.50
CA PHE A 86 2.97 4.62 -6.87
C PHE A 86 3.61 5.81 -7.62
N PRO A 87 2.81 6.84 -8.01
CA PRO A 87 3.34 7.93 -8.79
C PRO A 87 4.34 8.77 -8.00
N ARG A 88 5.16 9.51 -8.71
CA ARG A 88 6.12 10.42 -8.08
C ARG A 88 5.44 11.41 -7.18
N LYS A 89 4.22 11.79 -7.56
CA LYS A 89 3.46 12.84 -6.89
C LYS A 89 1.98 12.55 -7.08
N LEU A 90 1.26 12.56 -6.00
CA LEU A 90 -0.19 12.44 -6.09
C LEU A 90 -0.81 13.69 -6.69
#